data_cbc59002dae21b8a554a38136ca7275d
#
_entry.id   cbc59002dae21b8a554a38136ca7275d
#
_cell.length_a   1.000
_cell.length_b   1.000
_cell.length_c   1.000
_cell.angle_alpha   90.00
_cell.angle_beta   90.00
_cell.angle_gamma   90.00
#
_symmetry.space_group_name_H-M   'P 1'
#
loop_
_entity.id
_entity.type
_entity.pdbx_description
1 polymer ?
#
loop_
_entity_poly.entity_id
_entity_poly.type
_entity_poly.pdbx_seq_one_letter_code
_entity_poly.pdbx_strand_id
1 'polypeptide(L)'
;VMEMSADDFEQLVTDELDLLPDEMVDGLDNVVFVVEDEPENGEELFGVYDGIAATERGQYGFGELPDRIVVFRKQHLAECDTVDELKDEVHTTLVHEIGHFYGIDDERLHELGWA
;
A
#
# COMPACT_ATOMS: atom_id res chain seq x y z
N VAL A 1 -12.11 -11.41 -12.10
CA VAL A 1 -11.53 -10.48 -13.06
C VAL A 1 -12.53 -9.38 -13.36
N MET A 2 -12.07 -8.14 -13.27
CA MET A 2 -12.90 -6.98 -13.57
C MET A 2 -12.06 -5.91 -14.26
N GLU A 3 -12.72 -4.87 -14.75
CA GLU A 3 -12.02 -3.76 -15.40
C GLU A 3 -12.35 -2.44 -14.69
N MET A 4 -11.37 -1.55 -14.63
CA MET A 4 -11.52 -0.20 -14.08
C MET A 4 -10.41 0.66 -14.65
N SER A 5 -10.71 1.89 -15.03
CA SER A 5 -9.70 2.81 -15.54
C SER A 5 -8.66 3.13 -14.45
N ALA A 6 -7.49 3.59 -14.87
CA ALA A 6 -6.44 4.01 -13.93
C ALA A 6 -6.94 5.15 -13.03
N ASP A 7 -7.65 6.11 -13.59
CA ASP A 7 -8.18 7.25 -12.83
C ASP A 7 -9.19 6.83 -11.78
N ASP A 8 -10.10 5.94 -12.14
CA ASP A 8 -11.11 5.44 -11.21
C ASP A 8 -10.49 4.59 -10.12
N PHE A 9 -9.50 3.76 -10.47
CA PHE A 9 -8.79 2.96 -9.50
C PHE A 9 -8.00 3.83 -8.52
N GLU A 10 -7.34 4.86 -9.01
CA GLU A 10 -6.60 5.81 -8.17
C GLU A 10 -7.53 6.52 -7.19
N GLN A 11 -8.72 6.90 -7.64
CA GLN A 11 -9.72 7.50 -6.76
C GLN A 11 -10.17 6.52 -5.67
N LEU A 12 -10.37 5.26 -6.05
CA LEU A 12 -10.74 4.22 -5.08
C LEU A 12 -9.64 4.04 -4.03
N VAL A 13 -8.39 4.03 -4.44
CA VAL A 13 -7.25 3.93 -3.51
C VAL A 13 -7.23 5.12 -2.55
N THR A 14 -7.43 6.34 -3.07
CA THR A 14 -7.50 7.55 -2.25
C THR A 14 -8.64 7.46 -1.23
N ASP A 15 -9.80 7.02 -1.67
CA ASP A 15 -10.97 6.90 -0.79
C ASP A 15 -10.72 5.87 0.32
N GLU A 16 -10.10 4.74 0.00
CA GLU A 16 -9.78 3.71 1.00
C GLU A 16 -8.71 4.22 1.98
N LEU A 17 -7.74 4.97 1.50
CA LEU A 17 -6.72 5.58 2.35
C LEU A 17 -7.37 6.53 3.36
N ASP A 18 -8.34 7.33 2.92
CA ASP A 18 -9.05 8.27 3.78
C ASP A 18 -9.88 7.59 4.87
N LEU A 19 -10.24 6.33 4.66
CA LEU A 19 -11.01 5.55 5.64
C LEU A 19 -10.16 4.87 6.70
N LEU A 20 -8.84 4.89 6.56
CA LEU A 20 -7.95 4.25 7.54
C LEU A 20 -7.98 4.99 8.87
N PRO A 21 -7.78 4.27 10.00
CA PRO A 21 -7.72 4.91 11.32
C PRO A 21 -6.61 5.97 11.38
N ASP A 22 -6.89 7.09 12.06
CA ASP A 22 -5.92 8.19 12.21
C ASP A 22 -4.60 7.70 12.79
N GLU A 23 -4.64 6.82 13.77
CA GLU A 23 -3.42 6.27 14.41
C GLU A 23 -2.51 5.56 13.42
N MET A 24 -3.07 5.00 12.35
CA MET A 24 -2.30 4.30 11.33
C MET A 24 -1.61 5.29 10.38
N VAL A 25 -2.26 6.40 10.06
CA VAL A 25 -1.76 7.34 9.06
C VAL A 25 -1.02 8.55 9.65
N ASP A 26 -1.33 8.93 10.89
CA ASP A 26 -0.72 10.12 11.52
C ASP A 26 0.79 9.99 11.72
N GLY A 27 1.29 8.78 11.85
CA GLY A 27 2.72 8.53 11.99
C GLY A 27 3.49 8.45 10.69
N LEU A 28 2.81 8.52 9.55
CA LEU A 28 3.48 8.48 8.25
C LEU A 28 4.21 9.80 8.01
N ASP A 29 5.48 9.71 7.68
CA ASP A 29 6.34 10.87 7.47
C ASP A 29 7.04 10.75 6.13
N ASN A 30 6.81 11.74 5.26
CA ASN A 30 7.44 11.80 3.95
C ASN A 30 7.18 10.53 3.12
N VAL A 31 5.92 10.12 3.05
CA VAL A 31 5.48 8.95 2.28
C VAL A 31 4.52 9.39 1.19
N VAL A 32 4.75 8.92 -0.03
CA VAL A 32 3.82 9.14 -1.13
C VAL A 32 3.16 7.83 -1.52
N PHE A 33 1.89 7.90 -1.89
CA PHE A 33 1.12 6.77 -2.37
C PHE A 33 1.00 6.87 -3.88
N VAL A 34 1.39 5.81 -4.58
CA VAL A 34 1.46 5.80 -6.05
C VAL A 34 0.68 4.60 -6.57
N VAL A 35 -0.06 4.79 -7.65
CA VAL A 35 -0.72 3.70 -8.36
C VAL A 35 0.03 3.45 -9.64
N GLU A 36 0.41 2.19 -9.87
CA GLU A 36 1.04 1.74 -11.12
C GLU A 36 0.27 0.55 -11.65
N ASP A 37 0.42 0.26 -12.93
CA ASP A 37 -0.30 -0.86 -13.52
C ASP A 37 0.24 -2.20 -13.03
N GLU A 38 1.56 -2.38 -13.09
CA GLU A 38 2.19 -3.65 -12.70
C GLU A 38 3.67 -3.40 -12.38
N PRO A 39 4.30 -4.32 -11.61
CA PRO A 39 5.75 -4.21 -11.37
C PRO A 39 6.54 -4.35 -12.67
N GLU A 40 7.66 -3.62 -12.76
CA GLU A 40 8.54 -3.68 -13.94
C GLU A 40 9.09 -5.07 -14.22
N ASN A 41 9.34 -5.83 -13.16
CA ASN A 41 9.92 -7.17 -13.28
C ASN A 41 8.90 -8.28 -13.58
N GLY A 42 7.62 -7.92 -13.73
CA GLY A 42 6.56 -8.87 -14.03
C GLY A 42 6.08 -9.71 -12.85
N GLU A 43 6.49 -9.38 -11.64
CA GLU A 43 6.00 -10.08 -10.45
C GLU A 43 4.51 -9.81 -10.24
N GLU A 44 3.82 -10.78 -9.63
CA GLU A 44 2.40 -10.65 -9.32
C GLU A 44 2.23 -10.15 -7.89
N LEU A 45 2.32 -8.83 -7.72
CA LEU A 45 2.23 -8.18 -6.43
C LEU A 45 1.02 -7.25 -6.39
N PHE A 46 0.36 -7.19 -5.23
CA PHE A 46 -0.69 -6.19 -4.98
C PHE A 46 -0.11 -4.82 -4.67
N GLY A 47 1.01 -4.77 -3.97
CA GLY A 47 1.66 -3.52 -3.63
C GLY A 47 3.09 -3.74 -3.14
N VAL A 48 3.79 -2.65 -2.90
CA VAL A 48 5.14 -2.68 -2.36
C VAL A 48 5.41 -1.41 -1.57
N TYR A 49 6.15 -1.54 -0.47
CA TYR A 49 6.73 -0.43 0.24
C TYR A 49 8.17 -0.27 -0.24
N ASP A 50 8.49 0.90 -0.77
CA ASP A 50 9.81 1.22 -1.31
C ASP A 50 10.38 2.40 -0.53
N GLY A 51 11.26 2.10 0.41
CA GLY A 51 11.85 3.11 1.28
C GLY A 51 12.62 2.48 2.43
N ILE A 52 12.88 3.31 3.44
CA ILE A 52 13.58 2.89 4.65
C ILE A 52 12.59 2.89 5.81
N ALA A 53 12.33 1.71 6.38
CA ALA A 53 11.38 1.58 7.48
C ALA A 53 11.70 2.53 8.63
N ALA A 54 10.67 3.03 9.30
CA ALA A 54 10.80 4.01 10.37
C ALA A 54 11.77 3.56 11.48
N THR A 55 11.80 2.26 11.75
CA THR A 55 12.69 1.68 12.77
C THR A 55 14.17 1.79 12.42
N GLU A 56 14.51 2.07 11.16
CA GLU A 56 15.89 2.12 10.67
C GLU A 56 16.35 3.53 10.29
N ARG A 57 15.46 4.52 10.35
CA ARG A 57 15.75 5.87 9.84
C ARG A 57 16.87 6.58 10.57
N GLY A 58 17.05 6.31 11.84
CA GLY A 58 18.10 6.94 12.63
C GLY A 58 19.52 6.70 12.10
N GLN A 59 19.72 5.69 11.27
CA GLN A 59 21.04 5.35 10.71
C GLN A 59 21.35 6.12 9.43
N TYR A 60 20.31 6.60 8.73
CA TYR A 60 20.46 7.20 7.41
C TYR A 60 20.18 8.69 7.38
N GLY A 61 19.41 9.16 8.27
CA GLY A 61 19.40 10.53 8.77
C GLY A 61 18.82 11.65 7.94
N PHE A 62 18.49 11.53 6.69
CA PHE A 62 18.21 12.74 5.95
C PHE A 62 16.88 12.82 5.23
N GLY A 63 16.20 11.72 4.95
CA GLY A 63 14.85 11.70 4.45
C GLY A 63 14.55 12.65 3.29
N GLU A 64 15.53 12.96 2.45
CA GLU A 64 15.33 13.88 1.34
C GLU A 64 14.40 13.33 0.28
N LEU A 65 14.46 12.02 0.05
CA LEU A 65 13.58 11.36 -0.90
C LEU A 65 12.41 10.73 -0.15
N PRO A 66 11.18 10.93 -0.63
CA PRO A 66 10.03 10.31 0.01
C PRO A 66 10.06 8.79 -0.17
N ASP A 67 9.57 8.09 0.83
CA ASP A 67 9.25 6.68 0.69
C ASP A 67 8.03 6.55 -0.21
N ARG A 68 7.90 5.41 -0.87
CA ARG A 68 6.79 5.17 -1.77
C ARG A 68 6.04 3.92 -1.33
N ILE A 69 4.73 4.02 -1.27
CA ILE A 69 3.85 2.86 -1.21
C ILE A 69 3.17 2.78 -2.56
N VAL A 70 3.45 1.71 -3.29
CA VAL A 70 2.91 1.50 -4.64
C VAL A 70 1.81 0.45 -4.58
N VAL A 71 0.68 0.77 -5.19
CA VAL A 71 -0.47 -0.14 -5.32
C VAL A 71 -0.60 -0.50 -6.79
N PHE A 72 -0.62 -1.81 -7.10
CA PHE A 72 -0.64 -2.27 -8.48
C PHE A 72 -2.06 -2.58 -8.94
N ARG A 73 -2.50 -1.83 -9.94
CA ARG A 73 -3.88 -1.89 -10.44
C ARG A 73 -4.22 -3.24 -11.04
N LYS A 74 -3.39 -3.75 -11.92
CA LYS A 74 -3.74 -4.97 -12.69
C LYS A 74 -3.91 -6.19 -11.80
N GLN A 75 -3.05 -6.37 -10.78
CA GLN A 75 -3.18 -7.51 -9.89
C GLN A 75 -4.49 -7.46 -9.10
N HIS A 76 -4.88 -6.27 -8.63
CA HIS A 76 -6.15 -6.12 -7.93
C HIS A 76 -7.33 -6.47 -8.82
N LEU A 77 -7.33 -5.96 -10.06
CA LEU A 77 -8.43 -6.22 -10.99
C LEU A 77 -8.50 -7.68 -11.42
N ALA A 78 -7.35 -8.36 -11.48
CA ALA A 78 -7.30 -9.77 -11.83
C ALA A 78 -7.91 -10.66 -10.74
N GLU A 79 -7.75 -10.27 -9.48
CA GLU A 79 -8.16 -11.09 -8.34
C GLU A 79 -9.57 -10.76 -7.82
N CYS A 80 -10.15 -9.63 -8.23
CA CYS A 80 -11.45 -9.20 -7.74
C CYS A 80 -12.49 -9.23 -8.85
N ASP A 81 -13.75 -9.51 -8.48
CA ASP A 81 -14.86 -9.56 -9.43
C ASP A 81 -15.85 -8.43 -9.20
N THR A 82 -15.86 -7.83 -8.03
CA THR A 82 -16.79 -6.75 -7.67
C THR A 82 -16.06 -5.57 -7.09
N VAL A 83 -16.70 -4.40 -7.10
CA VAL A 83 -16.14 -3.19 -6.51
C VAL A 83 -15.95 -3.36 -5.00
N ASP A 84 -16.87 -4.03 -4.33
CA ASP A 84 -16.75 -4.27 -2.88
C ASP A 84 -15.53 -5.15 -2.56
N GLU A 85 -15.29 -6.21 -3.33
CA GLU A 85 -14.10 -7.02 -3.18
C GLU A 85 -12.84 -6.20 -3.46
N LEU A 86 -12.89 -5.36 -4.48
CA LEU A 86 -11.76 -4.50 -4.83
C LEU A 86 -11.41 -3.54 -3.70
N LYS A 87 -12.41 -2.92 -3.09
CA LYS A 87 -12.19 -2.03 -1.93
C LYS A 87 -11.55 -2.76 -0.78
N ASP A 88 -12.02 -3.96 -0.46
CA ASP A 88 -11.47 -4.78 0.61
C ASP A 88 -10.01 -5.16 0.34
N GLU A 89 -9.69 -5.54 -0.89
CA GLU A 89 -8.34 -5.93 -1.26
C GLU A 89 -7.38 -4.74 -1.25
N VAL A 90 -7.82 -3.58 -1.74
CA VAL A 90 -7.03 -2.35 -1.69
C VAL A 90 -6.79 -1.95 -0.22
N HIS A 91 -7.81 -2.05 0.62
CA HIS A 91 -7.67 -1.77 2.05
C HIS A 91 -6.57 -2.67 2.66
N THR A 92 -6.63 -3.96 2.40
CA THR A 92 -5.65 -4.92 2.90
C THR A 92 -4.24 -4.57 2.40
N THR A 93 -4.10 -4.24 1.12
CA THR A 93 -2.82 -3.85 0.54
C THR A 93 -2.26 -2.61 1.23
N LEU A 94 -3.07 -1.57 1.43
CA LEU A 94 -2.63 -0.34 2.09
C LEU A 94 -2.16 -0.61 3.52
N VAL A 95 -2.94 -1.35 4.29
CA VAL A 95 -2.59 -1.69 5.67
C VAL A 95 -1.29 -2.49 5.73
N HIS A 96 -1.12 -3.43 4.83
CA HIS A 96 0.07 -4.26 4.78
C HIS A 96 1.32 -3.44 4.49
N GLU A 97 1.27 -2.57 3.49
CA GLU A 97 2.44 -1.77 3.12
C GLU A 97 2.72 -0.64 4.13
N ILE A 98 1.69 -0.07 4.73
CA ILE A 98 1.87 0.87 5.84
C ILE A 98 2.55 0.16 7.02
N GLY A 99 2.18 -1.09 7.28
CA GLY A 99 2.85 -1.91 8.30
C GLY A 99 4.34 -2.02 8.04
N HIS A 100 4.74 -2.22 6.80
CA HIS A 100 6.17 -2.27 6.45
C HIS A 100 6.87 -0.93 6.69
N PHE A 101 6.19 0.19 6.46
CA PHE A 101 6.74 1.49 6.82
C PHE A 101 7.09 1.54 8.32
N TYR A 102 6.25 0.99 9.18
CA TYR A 102 6.51 0.96 10.62
C TYR A 102 7.52 -0.11 11.04
N GLY A 103 8.10 -0.83 10.09
CA GLY A 103 9.09 -1.87 10.38
C GLY A 103 8.49 -3.18 10.84
N ILE A 104 7.21 -3.41 10.57
CA ILE A 104 6.52 -4.62 10.96
C ILE A 104 6.64 -5.63 9.82
N ASP A 105 7.20 -6.81 10.10
CA ASP A 105 7.32 -7.85 9.09
C ASP A 105 6.00 -8.60 8.86
N ASP A 106 5.96 -9.45 7.85
CA ASP A 106 4.74 -10.17 7.46
C ASP A 106 4.20 -11.04 8.58
N GLU A 107 5.07 -11.73 9.30
CA GLU A 107 4.65 -12.58 10.42
C GLU A 107 3.96 -11.76 11.51
N ARG A 108 4.55 -10.62 11.87
CA ARG A 108 4.00 -9.77 12.91
C ARG A 108 2.69 -9.09 12.45
N LEU A 109 2.62 -8.69 11.18
CA LEU A 109 1.38 -8.15 10.61
C LEU A 109 0.25 -9.16 10.73
N HIS A 110 0.52 -10.42 10.45
CA HIS A 110 -0.45 -11.48 10.55
C HIS A 110 -0.90 -11.67 12.01
N GLU A 111 0.04 -11.67 12.97
CA GLU A 111 -0.28 -11.76 14.40
C GLU A 111 -1.15 -10.61 14.87
N LEU A 112 -0.92 -9.40 14.34
CA LEU A 112 -1.67 -8.21 14.71
C LEU A 112 -3.04 -8.11 14.01
N GLY A 113 -3.32 -8.99 13.06
CA GLY A 113 -4.54 -8.93 12.27
C GLY A 113 -4.54 -7.87 11.19
N TRP A 114 -3.35 -7.43 10.77
CA TRP A 114 -3.19 -6.42 9.73
C TRP A 114 -2.97 -7.03 8.34
N ALA A 115 -2.84 -8.30 8.24
CA ALA A 115 -2.61 -8.96 6.95
C ALA A 115 -3.88 -9.60 6.41
#